data_36ab3ccf7754310b5ea64c5c9cfcebab
#
_entry.id   36ab3ccf7754310b5ea64c5c9cfcebab
#
_cell.length_a   1.000
_cell.length_b   1.000
_cell.length_c   1.000
_cell.angle_alpha   90.00
_cell.angle_beta   90.00
_cell.angle_gamma   90.00
#
_symmetry.space_group_name_H-M   'P 1'
#
loop_
_entity.id
_entity.type
_entity.pdbx_description
1 polymer ?
#
loop_
_entity_poly.entity_id
_entity_poly.type
_entity_poly.pdbx_seq_one_letter_code
_entity_poly.pdbx_strand_id
1 'polypeptide(L)'
;MSSRERIRRRCRLVATIARVATIAVLVTIATVAVPVVPGTTLVAQQSAPPNPLGQPLLDASGKLRDDAFIRIPLRQEDAQYADIEGERLKAILLEVDAISLADRDAGNVFWGRNVGTGGHEATQDWVERYFRDNGLEDVRRQPFDLRPQWAPSSWDVSFKVGGETFTLESARPPQGAPPTPSGGLEFELVWVGTGSDADYLGRDVRGKAVLIQDIPRPGTLRHSLRTEGAVARAYEKGAAAVGIVYGISDNFAVWQRTGDGPGFNVGYADGMQLRDRLGRGERVTVRLEMESEMLAGLSASSVWGTLPGTSDEEILVIAHMDGYFQSALDNASGLAVMMGLVEHFSKVPQAQRKRTIRFLGSVGHHGGPGTSWLHDNRETALSSTVFAINLEHVAVARTKYWGPRLRMMNAVSPMRWWLYSSPAALDIVLDSFN
;
A
#
# COMPACT_ATOMS: atom_id res chain seq x y z
N MET A 1 60.75 15.89 -15.54
CA MET A 1 60.17 15.72 -14.20
C MET A 1 59.81 14.25 -14.01
N SER A 2 60.45 13.55 -13.09
CA SER A 2 60.32 12.12 -12.91
C SER A 2 58.98 11.73 -12.27
N SER A 3 58.53 10.50 -12.51
CA SER A 3 57.31 9.93 -11.93
C SER A 3 57.26 10.07 -10.39
N ARG A 4 58.44 10.05 -9.73
CA ARG A 4 58.58 10.19 -8.26
C ARG A 4 58.35 11.65 -7.78
N GLU A 5 58.61 12.64 -8.58
CA GLU A 5 58.33 14.07 -8.24
C GLU A 5 56.84 14.39 -8.33
N ARG A 6 56.11 13.80 -9.29
CA ARG A 6 54.65 13.95 -9.40
C ARG A 6 53.90 13.33 -8.22
N ILE A 7 54.36 12.18 -7.75
CA ILE A 7 53.76 11.52 -6.59
C ILE A 7 54.02 12.33 -5.31
N ARG A 8 55.23 12.84 -5.10
CA ARG A 8 55.55 13.69 -3.94
C ARG A 8 54.75 15.02 -3.92
N ARG A 9 54.50 15.63 -5.07
CA ARG A 9 53.64 16.83 -5.14
C ARG A 9 52.18 16.53 -4.82
N ARG A 10 51.65 15.42 -5.29
CA ARG A 10 50.26 14.99 -4.96
C ARG A 10 50.12 14.68 -3.47
N CYS A 11 51.05 13.98 -2.85
CA CYS A 11 51.03 13.71 -1.42
C CYS A 11 51.13 14.98 -0.56
N ARG A 12 51.93 15.99 -0.98
CA ARG A 12 51.97 17.26 -0.27
C ARG A 12 50.67 18.09 -0.40
N LEU A 13 50.04 18.05 -1.55
CA LEU A 13 48.76 18.76 -1.78
C LEU A 13 47.64 18.14 -0.93
N VAL A 14 47.56 16.80 -0.85
CA VAL A 14 46.55 16.11 -0.03
C VAL A 14 46.79 16.37 1.46
N ALA A 15 48.07 16.39 1.91
CA ALA A 15 48.38 16.69 3.31
C ALA A 15 48.05 18.18 3.67
N THR A 16 48.21 19.10 2.74
CA THR A 16 47.85 20.51 2.95
C THR A 16 46.32 20.71 2.99
N ILE A 17 45.60 20.05 2.12
CA ILE A 17 44.12 20.11 2.12
C ILE A 17 43.56 19.48 3.41
N ALA A 18 44.13 18.37 3.88
CA ALA A 18 43.67 17.74 5.13
C ALA A 18 43.94 18.64 6.35
N ARG A 19 45.08 19.36 6.39
CA ARG A 19 45.40 20.32 7.48
C ARG A 19 44.48 21.57 7.45
N VAL A 20 44.16 22.07 6.29
CA VAL A 20 43.22 23.21 6.16
C VAL A 20 41.79 22.82 6.55
N ALA A 21 41.34 21.61 6.18
CA ALA A 21 40.03 21.08 6.59
C ALA A 21 39.95 20.86 8.12
N THR A 22 41.04 20.36 8.76
CA THR A 22 41.07 20.16 10.20
C THR A 22 41.10 21.47 10.99
N ILE A 23 41.77 22.50 10.48
CA ILE A 23 41.79 23.82 11.10
C ILE A 23 40.43 24.52 10.93
N ALA A 24 39.77 24.41 9.78
CA ALA A 24 38.42 24.95 9.57
C ALA A 24 37.37 24.32 10.48
N VAL A 25 37.44 22.99 10.73
CA VAL A 25 36.53 22.29 11.66
C VAL A 25 36.80 22.69 13.12
N LEU A 26 38.05 22.92 13.52
CA LEU A 26 38.39 23.35 14.89
C LEU A 26 38.01 24.81 15.17
N VAL A 27 38.10 25.71 14.17
CA VAL A 27 37.69 27.10 14.33
C VAL A 27 36.16 27.23 14.39
N THR A 28 35.41 26.34 13.70
CA THR A 28 33.93 26.37 13.74
C THR A 28 33.38 25.81 15.05
N ILE A 29 34.12 24.93 15.75
CA ILE A 29 33.71 24.38 17.06
C ILE A 29 34.04 25.37 18.21
N ALA A 30 35.03 26.25 18.07
CA ALA A 30 35.47 27.17 19.11
C ALA A 30 34.60 28.46 19.22
N THR A 31 33.71 28.73 18.27
CA THR A 31 32.91 29.96 18.25
C THR A 31 31.45 29.83 18.69
N VAL A 32 31.01 28.67 19.15
CA VAL A 32 29.65 28.48 19.71
C VAL A 32 29.74 27.97 21.16
N ALA A 33 30.42 28.74 22.01
CA ALA A 33 30.21 28.65 23.45
C ALA A 33 29.09 29.64 23.85
N VAL A 34 27.86 29.21 23.73
CA VAL A 34 26.71 29.90 24.33
C VAL A 34 26.72 29.53 25.80
N PRO A 35 26.69 30.52 26.75
CA PRO A 35 26.64 30.22 28.16
C PRO A 35 25.35 29.44 28.45
N VAL A 36 25.49 28.24 29.01
CA VAL A 36 24.38 27.44 29.52
C VAL A 36 23.81 28.16 30.76
N VAL A 37 22.67 28.77 30.58
CA VAL A 37 21.83 29.20 31.68
C VAL A 37 21.07 27.96 32.19
N PRO A 38 21.23 27.54 33.45
CA PRO A 38 20.48 26.38 33.93
C PRO A 38 19.00 26.75 34.08
N GLY A 39 18.15 26.11 33.31
CA GLY A 39 16.71 26.21 33.51
C GLY A 39 15.81 26.36 32.29
N THR A 40 16.34 26.40 31.09
CA THR A 40 15.48 26.39 29.86
C THR A 40 15.98 25.37 28.85
N THR A 41 15.34 24.23 28.84
CA THR A 41 15.39 23.34 27.70
C THR A 41 14.63 24.02 26.54
N LEU A 42 15.31 24.83 25.76
CA LEU A 42 14.83 25.23 24.46
C LEU A 42 14.93 23.97 23.54
N VAL A 43 13.93 23.11 23.64
CA VAL A 43 13.56 22.29 22.51
C VAL A 43 13.16 23.30 21.45
N ALA A 44 14.01 23.51 20.44
CA ALA A 44 13.62 24.20 19.24
C ALA A 44 12.45 23.40 18.65
N GLN A 45 11.24 23.79 18.99
CA GLN A 45 10.05 23.39 18.26
C GLN A 45 10.29 23.92 16.83
N GLN A 46 10.79 23.05 15.96
CA GLN A 46 10.59 23.28 14.54
C GLN A 46 9.08 23.24 14.34
N SER A 47 8.46 24.41 14.43
CA SER A 47 7.07 24.56 14.02
C SER A 47 6.99 24.03 12.59
N ALA A 48 6.13 23.05 12.37
CA ALA A 48 5.85 22.58 11.03
C ALA A 48 5.57 23.80 10.14
N PRO A 49 6.14 23.88 8.94
CA PRO A 49 5.89 25.01 8.04
C PRO A 49 4.38 25.15 7.89
N PRO A 50 3.84 26.36 8.02
CA PRO A 50 2.41 26.57 7.86
C PRO A 50 1.98 26.04 6.50
N ASN A 51 0.93 25.25 6.48
CA ASN A 51 0.27 24.90 5.23
C ASN A 51 -0.15 26.22 4.56
N PRO A 52 0.30 26.52 3.33
CA PRO A 52 -0.12 27.73 2.63
C PRO A 52 -1.63 27.85 2.50
N LEU A 53 -2.38 26.79 2.78
CA LEU A 53 -3.83 26.67 2.75
C LEU A 53 -4.49 26.75 4.14
N GLY A 54 -3.75 27.09 5.20
CA GLY A 54 -4.33 27.53 6.48
C GLY A 54 -3.93 26.76 7.75
N GLN A 55 -3.86 25.44 7.76
CA GLN A 55 -3.53 24.69 8.96
C GLN A 55 -2.17 23.97 8.89
N PRO A 56 -1.43 23.80 9.99
CA PRO A 56 -0.23 22.96 10.00
C PRO A 56 -0.63 21.51 9.64
N LEU A 57 0.05 20.92 8.64
CA LEU A 57 -0.16 19.52 8.27
C LEU A 57 0.40 18.53 9.30
N LEU A 58 1.35 18.99 10.12
CA LEU A 58 2.05 18.16 11.09
C LEU A 58 1.66 18.57 12.50
N ASP A 59 1.55 17.60 13.39
CA ASP A 59 1.43 17.82 14.83
C ASP A 59 2.79 18.19 15.45
N ALA A 60 2.80 18.44 16.78
CA ALA A 60 4.02 18.80 17.50
C ALA A 60 5.09 17.69 17.50
N SER A 61 4.71 16.44 17.19
CA SER A 61 5.64 15.29 17.05
C SER A 61 6.20 15.15 15.63
N GLY A 62 5.76 15.99 14.69
CA GLY A 62 6.14 15.92 13.29
C GLY A 62 5.40 14.83 12.49
N LYS A 63 4.30 14.30 13.02
CA LYS A 63 3.40 13.39 12.31
C LYS A 63 2.29 14.15 11.61
N LEU A 64 1.81 13.60 10.49
CA LEU A 64 0.63 14.13 9.83
C LEU A 64 -0.56 14.08 10.80
N ARG A 65 -1.23 15.20 10.96
CA ARG A 65 -2.42 15.29 11.81
C ARG A 65 -3.56 14.50 11.18
N ASP A 66 -4.34 13.81 12.02
CA ASP A 66 -5.53 13.08 11.55
C ASP A 66 -6.62 13.99 11.00
N ASP A 67 -6.63 15.25 11.42
CA ASP A 67 -7.53 16.31 10.96
C ASP A 67 -6.87 17.27 9.95
N ALA A 68 -5.71 16.91 9.40
CA ALA A 68 -5.02 17.71 8.41
C ALA A 68 -5.62 17.49 7.01
N PHE A 69 -6.36 18.47 6.53
CA PHE A 69 -6.93 18.47 5.18
C PHE A 69 -6.23 19.51 4.31
N ILE A 70 -5.77 19.08 3.14
CA ILE A 70 -5.25 20.00 2.13
C ILE A 70 -6.46 20.62 1.43
N ARG A 71 -6.61 21.94 1.59
CA ARG A 71 -7.63 22.71 0.89
C ARG A 71 -6.98 23.38 -0.33
N ILE A 72 -7.32 22.92 -1.51
CA ILE A 72 -6.89 23.52 -2.77
C ILE A 72 -7.95 24.57 -3.13
N PRO A 73 -7.57 25.83 -3.37
CA PRO A 73 -8.52 26.83 -3.85
C PRO A 73 -9.18 26.37 -5.15
N LEU A 74 -10.51 26.32 -5.15
CA LEU A 74 -11.24 26.02 -6.38
C LEU A 74 -11.20 27.21 -7.34
N ARG A 75 -11.10 26.91 -8.62
CA ARG A 75 -11.30 27.92 -9.66
C ARG A 75 -12.77 28.38 -9.63
N GLN A 76 -13.06 29.55 -10.15
CA GLN A 76 -14.41 30.10 -10.14
C GLN A 76 -15.39 29.19 -10.87
N GLU A 77 -14.99 28.58 -11.98
CA GLU A 77 -15.77 27.62 -12.75
C GLU A 77 -16.05 26.30 -11.99
N ASP A 78 -15.21 25.95 -11.03
CA ASP A 78 -15.31 24.72 -10.22
C ASP A 78 -16.01 24.94 -8.87
N ALA A 79 -16.47 26.18 -8.60
CA ALA A 79 -17.13 26.50 -7.31
C ALA A 79 -18.35 25.61 -7.00
N GLN A 80 -19.00 25.05 -8.03
CA GLN A 80 -20.09 24.11 -7.90
C GLN A 80 -19.70 22.79 -7.19
N TYR A 81 -18.42 22.44 -7.15
CA TYR A 81 -17.90 21.22 -6.50
C TYR A 81 -17.40 21.47 -5.07
N ALA A 82 -17.68 22.64 -4.50
CA ALA A 82 -17.18 23.02 -3.18
C ALA A 82 -17.69 22.15 -2.03
N ASP A 83 -18.76 21.41 -2.22
CA ASP A 83 -19.34 20.48 -1.24
C ASP A 83 -18.67 19.11 -1.24
N ILE A 84 -17.73 18.83 -2.16
CA ILE A 84 -16.91 17.62 -2.15
C ILE A 84 -15.69 17.89 -1.25
N GLU A 85 -15.87 17.74 0.05
CA GLU A 85 -14.83 18.06 1.03
C GLU A 85 -14.06 16.83 1.52
N GLY A 86 -12.76 16.97 1.67
CA GLY A 86 -11.87 15.89 2.15
C GLY A 86 -12.25 15.36 3.53
N GLU A 87 -12.79 16.22 4.42
CA GLU A 87 -13.29 15.80 5.73
C GLU A 87 -14.49 14.86 5.62
N ARG A 88 -15.45 15.17 4.72
CA ARG A 88 -16.59 14.30 4.46
C ARG A 88 -16.13 12.99 3.82
N LEU A 89 -15.22 13.05 2.85
CA LEU A 89 -14.66 11.85 2.22
C LEU A 89 -13.94 10.95 3.24
N LYS A 90 -13.20 11.56 4.19
CA LYS A 90 -12.57 10.80 5.29
C LYS A 90 -13.61 10.15 6.19
N ALA A 91 -14.71 10.83 6.51
CA ALA A 91 -15.79 10.26 7.30
C ALA A 91 -16.41 9.03 6.62
N ILE A 92 -16.67 9.12 5.31
CA ILE A 92 -17.17 8.00 4.51
C ILE A 92 -16.16 6.84 4.49
N LEU A 93 -14.86 7.14 4.32
CA LEU A 93 -13.80 6.12 4.38
C LEU A 93 -13.82 5.36 5.69
N LEU A 94 -14.00 6.08 6.82
CA LEU A 94 -14.06 5.47 8.15
C LEU A 94 -15.30 4.58 8.34
N GLU A 95 -16.43 4.88 7.68
CA GLU A 95 -17.59 3.98 7.66
C GLU A 95 -17.24 2.64 6.99
N VAL A 96 -16.54 2.68 5.85
CA VAL A 96 -16.09 1.47 5.15
C VAL A 96 -15.02 0.71 5.95
N ASP A 97 -14.12 1.45 6.60
CA ASP A 97 -13.08 0.89 7.47
C ASP A 97 -13.69 0.15 8.66
N ALA A 98 -14.74 0.71 9.26
CA ALA A 98 -15.47 0.08 10.37
C ALA A 98 -16.04 -1.31 9.99
N ILE A 99 -16.43 -1.55 8.74
CA ILE A 99 -16.86 -2.87 8.27
C ILE A 99 -15.69 -3.87 8.35
N SER A 100 -14.49 -3.47 7.89
CA SER A 100 -13.30 -4.31 7.99
C SER A 100 -12.92 -4.61 9.43
N LEU A 101 -13.00 -3.61 10.30
CA LEU A 101 -12.70 -3.77 11.73
C LEU A 101 -13.71 -4.66 12.44
N ALA A 102 -14.99 -4.58 12.08
CA ALA A 102 -16.03 -5.47 12.62
C ALA A 102 -15.77 -6.95 12.24
N ASP A 103 -15.30 -7.22 11.02
CA ASP A 103 -14.92 -8.57 10.59
C ASP A 103 -13.71 -9.10 11.38
N ARG A 104 -12.73 -8.24 11.69
CA ARG A 104 -11.63 -8.55 12.60
C ARG A 104 -12.12 -8.90 14.00
N ASP A 105 -12.98 -8.06 14.53
CA ASP A 105 -13.47 -8.17 15.91
C ASP A 105 -14.42 -9.38 16.08
N ALA A 106 -14.96 -9.89 14.98
CA ALA A 106 -15.64 -11.19 14.93
C ALA A 106 -14.68 -12.41 15.04
N GLY A 107 -13.37 -12.19 15.08
CA GLY A 107 -12.35 -13.22 15.27
C GLY A 107 -11.79 -13.83 13.98
N ASN A 108 -12.10 -13.26 12.83
CA ASN A 108 -11.57 -13.74 11.55
C ASN A 108 -10.06 -13.44 11.44
N VAL A 109 -9.24 -14.46 11.22
CA VAL A 109 -7.78 -14.28 11.11
C VAL A 109 -7.38 -13.62 9.81
N PHE A 110 -8.09 -13.90 8.72
CA PHE A 110 -7.95 -13.24 7.42
C PHE A 110 -9.12 -12.27 7.21
N TRP A 111 -9.18 -11.29 8.12
CA TRP A 111 -10.26 -10.32 8.19
C TRP A 111 -10.20 -9.26 7.08
N GLY A 112 -11.29 -8.54 6.94
CA GLY A 112 -11.48 -7.46 5.99
C GLY A 112 -12.69 -7.67 5.10
N ARG A 113 -12.69 -7.00 3.96
CA ARG A 113 -13.76 -7.10 2.96
C ARG A 113 -13.40 -8.08 1.85
N ASN A 114 -12.89 -9.26 2.26
CA ASN A 114 -12.42 -10.27 1.31
C ASN A 114 -13.58 -10.85 0.51
N VAL A 115 -13.40 -11.00 -0.81
CA VAL A 115 -14.46 -11.47 -1.71
C VAL A 115 -15.06 -12.79 -1.23
N GLY A 116 -16.39 -12.82 -1.10
CA GLY A 116 -17.12 -14.01 -0.67
C GLY A 116 -17.22 -14.20 0.85
N THR A 117 -16.74 -13.23 1.66
CA THR A 117 -16.86 -13.23 3.12
C THR A 117 -17.98 -12.33 3.62
N GLY A 118 -18.31 -12.45 4.92
CA GLY A 118 -19.29 -11.59 5.58
C GLY A 118 -18.90 -10.09 5.53
N GLY A 119 -17.62 -9.75 5.64
CA GLY A 119 -17.15 -8.38 5.50
C GLY A 119 -17.38 -7.80 4.10
N HIS A 120 -17.24 -8.62 3.05
CA HIS A 120 -17.56 -8.19 1.69
C HIS A 120 -19.08 -8.05 1.50
N GLU A 121 -19.89 -8.95 2.02
CA GLU A 121 -21.35 -8.85 1.96
C GLU A 121 -21.87 -7.60 2.67
N ALA A 122 -21.36 -7.33 3.88
CA ALA A 122 -21.68 -6.11 4.61
C ALA A 122 -21.30 -4.83 3.84
N THR A 123 -20.23 -4.88 3.03
CA THR A 123 -19.87 -3.77 2.14
C THR A 123 -20.85 -3.63 0.98
N GLN A 124 -21.30 -4.74 0.39
CA GLN A 124 -22.37 -4.71 -0.65
C GLN A 124 -23.64 -4.11 -0.09
N ASP A 125 -24.05 -4.51 1.13
CA ASP A 125 -25.22 -3.96 1.83
C ASP A 125 -25.07 -2.45 2.07
N TRP A 126 -23.87 -2.03 2.48
CA TRP A 126 -23.57 -0.62 2.72
C TRP A 126 -23.65 0.21 1.44
N VAL A 127 -23.03 -0.26 0.33
CA VAL A 127 -23.08 0.42 -0.97
C VAL A 127 -24.50 0.51 -1.49
N GLU A 128 -25.25 -0.60 -1.45
CA GLU A 128 -26.65 -0.64 -1.91
C GLU A 128 -27.52 0.35 -1.13
N ARG A 129 -27.43 0.36 0.19
CA ARG A 129 -28.14 1.27 1.05
C ARG A 129 -27.74 2.72 0.75
N TYR A 130 -26.43 3.00 0.61
CA TYR A 130 -25.93 4.33 0.31
C TYR A 130 -26.51 4.89 -1.01
N PHE A 131 -26.58 4.05 -2.03
CA PHE A 131 -27.20 4.44 -3.31
C PHE A 131 -28.68 4.74 -3.15
N ARG A 132 -29.43 3.90 -2.45
CA ARG A 132 -30.87 4.10 -2.21
C ARG A 132 -31.14 5.37 -1.40
N ASP A 133 -30.38 5.60 -0.33
CA ASP A 133 -30.55 6.75 0.57
C ASP A 133 -30.26 8.08 -0.14
N ASN A 134 -29.43 8.06 -1.17
CA ASN A 134 -29.14 9.20 -2.02
C ASN A 134 -30.02 9.28 -3.28
N GLY A 135 -31.07 8.48 -3.37
CA GLY A 135 -32.07 8.57 -4.43
C GLY A 135 -31.60 8.09 -5.81
N LEU A 136 -30.62 7.20 -5.88
CA LEU A 136 -30.24 6.57 -7.14
C LEU A 136 -31.35 5.63 -7.61
N GLU A 137 -31.57 5.62 -8.92
CA GLU A 137 -32.48 4.70 -9.58
C GLU A 137 -31.80 3.42 -10.00
N ASP A 138 -32.56 2.38 -10.36
CA ASP A 138 -32.07 1.06 -10.80
C ASP A 138 -30.99 0.48 -9.86
N VAL A 139 -31.18 0.68 -8.54
CA VAL A 139 -30.27 0.12 -7.55
C VAL A 139 -30.50 -1.39 -7.47
N ARG A 140 -29.48 -2.13 -7.91
CA ARG A 140 -29.54 -3.60 -8.01
C ARG A 140 -28.21 -4.27 -7.74
N ARG A 141 -28.27 -5.51 -7.33
CA ARG A 141 -27.12 -6.41 -7.26
C ARG A 141 -27.03 -7.26 -8.51
N GLN A 142 -25.81 -7.47 -8.96
CA GLN A 142 -25.48 -8.43 -9.99
C GLN A 142 -24.64 -9.53 -9.37
N PRO A 143 -25.22 -10.73 -9.16
CA PRO A 143 -24.53 -11.84 -8.52
C PRO A 143 -23.53 -12.50 -9.45
N PHE A 144 -22.51 -13.11 -8.83
CA PHE A 144 -21.50 -13.93 -9.48
C PHE A 144 -21.19 -15.15 -8.62
N ASP A 145 -21.03 -16.29 -9.26
CA ASP A 145 -20.36 -17.43 -8.65
C ASP A 145 -18.85 -17.18 -8.62
N LEU A 146 -18.25 -17.46 -7.47
CA LEU A 146 -16.82 -17.25 -7.26
C LEU A 146 -16.04 -18.52 -7.53
N ARG A 147 -14.83 -18.35 -8.06
CA ARG A 147 -13.83 -19.41 -7.99
C ARG A 147 -13.54 -19.72 -6.53
N PRO A 148 -13.06 -20.93 -6.20
CA PRO A 148 -12.66 -21.23 -4.84
C PRO A 148 -11.74 -20.13 -4.27
N GLN A 149 -12.05 -19.68 -3.07
CA GLN A 149 -11.30 -18.63 -2.37
C GLN A 149 -10.42 -19.26 -1.30
N TRP A 150 -9.20 -18.76 -1.17
CA TRP A 150 -8.30 -19.17 -0.13
C TRP A 150 -8.76 -18.62 1.22
N ALA A 151 -8.93 -19.50 2.19
CA ALA A 151 -9.42 -19.19 3.54
C ALA A 151 -8.47 -19.78 4.59
N PRO A 152 -7.53 -19.00 5.12
CA PRO A 152 -6.71 -19.42 6.24
C PRO A 152 -7.52 -19.33 7.53
N SER A 153 -7.44 -20.35 8.36
CA SER A 153 -8.07 -20.41 9.67
C SER A 153 -7.10 -20.13 10.82
N SER A 154 -5.83 -20.48 10.64
CA SER A 154 -4.76 -20.15 11.60
C SER A 154 -3.40 -20.09 10.93
N TRP A 155 -2.47 -19.39 11.59
CA TRP A 155 -1.04 -19.46 11.26
C TRP A 155 -0.16 -19.12 12.46
N ASP A 156 1.04 -19.72 12.48
CA ASP A 156 2.16 -19.31 13.31
C ASP A 156 3.43 -19.18 12.45
N VAL A 157 4.14 -18.06 12.60
CA VAL A 157 5.46 -17.85 12.03
C VAL A 157 6.37 -17.48 13.20
N SER A 158 7.09 -18.46 13.73
CA SER A 158 7.95 -18.28 14.87
C SER A 158 9.41 -18.58 14.55
N PHE A 159 10.31 -18.05 15.37
CA PHE A 159 11.75 -18.13 15.17
C PHE A 159 12.41 -18.64 16.43
N LYS A 160 13.50 -19.42 16.24
CA LYS A 160 14.24 -20.02 17.35
C LYS A 160 15.73 -19.69 17.24
N VAL A 161 16.29 -19.23 18.33
CA VAL A 161 17.73 -18.95 18.47
C VAL A 161 18.21 -19.46 19.83
N GLY A 162 19.26 -20.29 19.85
CA GLY A 162 19.86 -20.76 21.09
C GLY A 162 18.90 -21.50 22.05
N GLY A 163 17.76 -22.03 21.55
CA GLY A 163 16.73 -22.69 22.35
C GLY A 163 15.58 -21.78 22.78
N GLU A 164 15.69 -20.48 22.63
CA GLU A 164 14.61 -19.50 22.82
C GLU A 164 13.74 -19.42 21.57
N THR A 165 12.41 -19.47 21.74
CA THR A 165 11.44 -19.27 20.66
C THR A 165 10.78 -17.90 20.82
N PHE A 166 10.64 -17.16 19.74
CA PHE A 166 9.99 -15.85 19.72
C PHE A 166 9.18 -15.65 18.42
N THR A 167 8.20 -14.77 18.48
CA THR A 167 7.42 -14.33 17.33
C THR A 167 7.77 -12.90 16.96
N LEU A 168 7.52 -12.54 15.72
CA LEU A 168 7.69 -11.19 15.22
C LEU A 168 6.31 -10.65 14.81
N GLU A 169 5.97 -9.45 15.27
CA GLU A 169 4.64 -8.87 15.08
C GLU A 169 4.23 -8.78 13.60
N SER A 170 5.18 -8.50 12.73
CA SER A 170 4.94 -8.37 11.29
C SER A 170 5.02 -9.68 10.51
N ALA A 171 5.39 -10.80 11.16
CA ALA A 171 5.56 -12.08 10.47
C ALA A 171 4.20 -12.66 10.04
N ARG A 172 4.10 -13.02 8.76
CA ARG A 172 2.87 -13.55 8.17
C ARG A 172 3.21 -14.62 7.13
N PRO A 173 2.34 -15.62 6.92
CA PRO A 173 2.48 -16.54 5.80
C PRO A 173 2.25 -15.80 4.46
N PRO A 174 2.63 -16.38 3.33
CA PRO A 174 2.31 -15.85 2.03
C PRO A 174 0.81 -15.96 1.73
N GLN A 175 0.29 -15.04 0.95
CA GLN A 175 -1.07 -15.16 0.43
C GLN A 175 -1.20 -16.40 -0.45
N GLY A 176 -2.23 -17.22 -0.18
CA GLY A 176 -2.47 -18.45 -0.93
C GLY A 176 -1.58 -19.62 -0.50
N ALA A 177 -0.88 -19.52 0.64
CA ALA A 177 -0.08 -20.61 1.15
C ALA A 177 -0.94 -21.85 1.45
N PRO A 178 -0.49 -23.05 1.02
CA PRO A 178 -1.16 -24.30 1.37
C PRO A 178 -1.00 -24.60 2.87
N PRO A 179 -1.86 -25.45 3.45
CA PRO A 179 -1.68 -25.91 4.82
C PRO A 179 -0.35 -26.64 4.98
N THR A 180 0.26 -26.50 6.16
CA THR A 180 1.47 -27.27 6.51
C THR A 180 1.09 -28.64 7.04
N PRO A 181 2.02 -29.62 7.01
CA PRO A 181 1.83 -30.87 7.73
C PRO A 181 1.60 -30.64 9.23
N SER A 182 0.94 -31.59 9.90
CA SER A 182 0.78 -31.57 11.36
C SER A 182 2.14 -31.43 12.04
N GLY A 183 2.25 -30.44 12.94
CA GLY A 183 3.51 -30.08 13.60
C GLY A 183 4.32 -29.01 12.89
N GLY A 184 3.85 -28.52 11.75
CA GLY A 184 4.50 -27.43 11.00
C GLY A 184 5.74 -27.87 10.24
N LEU A 185 6.46 -26.87 9.73
CA LEU A 185 7.72 -27.02 9.01
C LEU A 185 8.79 -26.20 9.72
N GLU A 186 10.00 -26.73 9.87
CA GLU A 186 11.14 -26.01 10.45
C GLU A 186 12.32 -25.96 9.47
N PHE A 187 12.92 -24.80 9.33
CA PHE A 187 14.06 -24.58 8.45
C PHE A 187 15.11 -23.69 9.11
N GLU A 188 16.40 -24.03 8.94
CA GLU A 188 17.48 -23.09 9.22
C GLU A 188 17.38 -21.91 8.27
N LEU A 189 17.55 -20.69 8.78
CA LEU A 189 17.40 -19.46 8.02
C LEU A 189 18.75 -18.96 7.51
N VAL A 190 18.81 -18.55 6.25
CA VAL A 190 20.01 -17.98 5.62
C VAL A 190 19.67 -16.63 4.98
N TRP A 191 20.42 -15.60 5.34
CA TRP A 191 20.31 -14.29 4.69
C TRP A 191 20.98 -14.30 3.32
N VAL A 192 20.25 -13.91 2.28
CA VAL A 192 20.71 -13.87 0.89
C VAL A 192 20.49 -12.49 0.23
N GLY A 193 20.68 -11.42 1.00
CA GLY A 193 20.61 -10.06 0.45
C GLY A 193 19.35 -9.80 -0.35
N THR A 194 19.49 -9.37 -1.59
CA THR A 194 18.36 -9.16 -2.53
C THR A 194 18.03 -10.40 -3.37
N GLY A 195 18.70 -11.52 -3.13
CA GLY A 195 18.51 -12.77 -3.86
C GLY A 195 19.09 -12.77 -5.29
N SER A 196 20.13 -11.97 -5.54
CA SER A 196 20.91 -12.04 -6.79
C SER A 196 21.83 -13.27 -6.80
N ASP A 197 22.35 -13.68 -7.97
CA ASP A 197 23.26 -14.80 -8.04
C ASP A 197 24.51 -14.61 -7.16
N ALA A 198 25.00 -13.39 -7.07
CA ALA A 198 26.15 -13.05 -6.23
C ALA A 198 25.84 -13.25 -4.73
N ASP A 199 24.62 -13.05 -4.30
CA ASP A 199 24.21 -13.21 -2.91
C ASP A 199 24.26 -14.68 -2.43
N TYR A 200 24.29 -15.64 -3.34
CA TYR A 200 24.38 -17.06 -3.02
C TYR A 200 25.83 -17.60 -3.00
N LEU A 201 26.80 -16.80 -3.46
CA LEU A 201 28.21 -17.25 -3.46
C LEU A 201 28.70 -17.57 -2.04
N GLY A 202 29.19 -18.79 -1.85
CA GLY A 202 29.66 -19.27 -0.55
C GLY A 202 28.58 -19.57 0.48
N ARG A 203 27.31 -19.55 0.10
CA ARG A 203 26.17 -19.89 0.99
C ARG A 203 25.53 -21.19 0.56
N ASP A 204 25.44 -22.16 1.46
CA ASP A 204 24.65 -23.38 1.25
C ASP A 204 23.21 -23.12 1.72
N VAL A 205 22.28 -23.13 0.77
CA VAL A 205 20.85 -22.88 1.02
C VAL A 205 19.98 -24.13 0.81
N ARG A 206 20.57 -25.25 0.46
CA ARG A 206 19.83 -26.49 0.16
C ARG A 206 19.11 -27.00 1.40
N GLY A 207 17.80 -27.20 1.26
CA GLY A 207 16.94 -27.64 2.35
C GLY A 207 16.72 -26.61 3.47
N LYS A 208 17.16 -25.35 3.26
CA LYS A 208 17.03 -24.26 4.23
C LYS A 208 15.99 -23.23 3.77
N ALA A 209 15.56 -22.35 4.67
CA ALA A 209 14.83 -21.15 4.34
C ALA A 209 15.81 -20.03 3.98
N VAL A 210 15.53 -19.28 2.94
CA VAL A 210 16.28 -18.07 2.60
C VAL A 210 15.48 -16.83 2.99
N LEU A 211 16.17 -15.77 3.45
CA LEU A 211 15.60 -14.48 3.76
C LEU A 211 16.08 -13.45 2.75
N ILE A 212 15.17 -12.93 1.95
CA ILE A 212 15.43 -11.99 0.85
C ILE A 212 14.92 -10.60 1.25
N GLN A 213 15.75 -9.58 1.10
CA GLN A 213 15.32 -8.19 1.25
C GLN A 213 14.67 -7.70 -0.05
N ASP A 214 13.42 -7.34 0.04
CA ASP A 214 12.69 -6.67 -1.01
C ASP A 214 12.83 -5.14 -0.89
N ILE A 215 13.08 -4.45 -2.01
CA ILE A 215 13.19 -3.00 -2.06
C ILE A 215 12.05 -2.47 -2.92
N PRO A 216 10.94 -2.00 -2.33
CA PRO A 216 9.79 -1.53 -3.10
C PRO A 216 10.14 -0.32 -3.96
N ARG A 217 9.53 -0.22 -5.13
CA ARG A 217 9.65 0.96 -6.00
C ARG A 217 8.87 2.14 -5.39
N PRO A 218 9.38 3.39 -5.51
CA PRO A 218 8.63 4.56 -5.10
C PRO A 218 7.28 4.64 -5.80
N GLY A 219 6.25 4.96 -5.02
CA GLY A 219 4.90 5.14 -5.53
C GLY A 219 4.16 3.84 -5.86
N THR A 220 4.71 2.67 -5.54
CA THR A 220 3.98 1.41 -5.52
C THR A 220 4.40 0.61 -4.31
N LEU A 221 3.45 -0.02 -3.64
CA LEU A 221 3.75 -0.88 -2.50
C LEU A 221 4.01 -2.33 -2.91
N ARG A 222 3.63 -2.72 -4.12
CA ARG A 222 3.66 -4.12 -4.57
C ARG A 222 4.81 -4.46 -5.49
N HIS A 223 5.27 -3.50 -6.28
CA HIS A 223 6.31 -3.75 -7.28
C HIS A 223 7.66 -3.39 -6.70
N SER A 224 8.41 -4.39 -6.40
CA SER A 224 9.72 -4.23 -5.81
C SER A 224 10.82 -4.05 -6.86
N LEU A 225 11.93 -3.52 -6.36
CA LEU A 225 13.22 -3.57 -7.05
C LEU A 225 13.99 -4.85 -6.70
N ARG A 226 13.34 -5.84 -6.08
CA ARG A 226 14.01 -7.12 -5.91
C ARG A 226 14.45 -7.64 -7.27
N THR A 227 15.53 -8.32 -7.30
CA THR A 227 16.02 -8.95 -8.52
C THR A 227 14.92 -9.83 -9.09
N GLU A 228 14.53 -9.57 -10.32
CA GLU A 228 13.52 -10.37 -11.02
C GLU A 228 13.86 -11.85 -10.90
N GLY A 229 12.86 -12.66 -10.55
CA GLY A 229 13.07 -14.08 -10.34
C GLY A 229 13.80 -14.45 -9.04
N ALA A 230 14.01 -13.54 -8.08
CA ALA A 230 14.72 -13.86 -6.83
C ALA A 230 14.10 -15.05 -6.08
N VAL A 231 12.78 -15.14 -6.05
CA VAL A 231 12.07 -16.28 -5.42
C VAL A 231 12.31 -17.57 -6.21
N ALA A 232 12.14 -17.53 -7.53
CA ALA A 232 12.40 -18.70 -8.38
C ALA A 232 13.85 -19.17 -8.24
N ARG A 233 14.79 -18.23 -8.29
CA ARG A 233 16.24 -18.52 -8.09
C ARG A 233 16.51 -19.18 -6.75
N ALA A 234 15.86 -18.77 -5.68
CA ALA A 234 16.00 -19.40 -4.37
C ALA A 234 15.66 -20.89 -4.42
N TYR A 235 14.53 -21.24 -5.02
CA TYR A 235 14.13 -22.64 -5.20
C TYR A 235 15.04 -23.39 -6.17
N GLU A 236 15.48 -22.78 -7.26
CA GLU A 236 16.48 -23.36 -8.20
C GLU A 236 17.80 -23.70 -7.52
N LYS A 237 18.20 -22.91 -6.51
CA LYS A 237 19.40 -23.19 -5.72
C LYS A 237 19.15 -24.17 -4.57
N GLY A 238 17.93 -24.70 -4.46
CA GLY A 238 17.55 -25.75 -3.51
C GLY A 238 17.05 -25.24 -2.16
N ALA A 239 16.69 -23.97 -2.03
CA ALA A 239 16.01 -23.50 -0.83
C ALA A 239 14.68 -24.23 -0.66
N ALA A 240 14.34 -24.59 0.58
CA ALA A 240 13.11 -25.28 0.92
C ALA A 240 11.96 -24.29 1.27
N ALA A 241 12.29 -23.07 1.66
CA ALA A 241 11.34 -22.01 1.96
C ALA A 241 11.92 -20.63 1.64
N VAL A 242 11.06 -19.65 1.41
CA VAL A 242 11.45 -18.26 1.11
C VAL A 242 10.78 -17.29 2.06
N GLY A 243 11.57 -16.53 2.81
CA GLY A 243 11.16 -15.38 3.58
C GLY A 243 11.45 -14.08 2.82
N ILE A 244 10.51 -13.13 2.87
CA ILE A 244 10.68 -11.81 2.27
C ILE A 244 10.62 -10.73 3.35
N VAL A 245 11.68 -9.93 3.45
CA VAL A 245 11.72 -8.71 4.25
C VAL A 245 11.23 -7.57 3.39
N TYR A 246 10.13 -6.97 3.78
CA TYR A 246 9.53 -5.88 3.02
C TYR A 246 10.19 -4.54 3.34
N GLY A 247 10.83 -3.94 2.35
CA GLY A 247 11.70 -2.78 2.52
C GLY A 247 10.99 -1.43 2.69
N ILE A 248 9.84 -1.38 3.36
CA ILE A 248 9.22 -0.13 3.81
C ILE A 248 9.59 0.11 5.26
N SER A 249 9.96 1.37 5.59
CA SER A 249 10.34 1.75 6.96
C SER A 249 9.26 1.41 7.99
N ASP A 250 9.71 1.35 9.21
CA ASP A 250 8.99 0.85 10.36
C ASP A 250 8.77 -0.67 10.24
N ASN A 251 7.64 -1.18 10.62
CA ASN A 251 7.40 -2.62 10.59
C ASN A 251 6.14 -2.96 9.78
N PHE A 252 6.03 -2.34 8.60
CA PHE A 252 4.86 -2.50 7.74
C PHE A 252 4.73 -3.96 7.27
N ALA A 253 3.67 -4.62 7.71
CA ALA A 253 3.38 -5.99 7.30
C ALA A 253 2.73 -6.00 5.92
N VAL A 254 3.28 -6.78 5.01
CA VAL A 254 2.76 -6.95 3.65
C VAL A 254 2.46 -8.41 3.40
N TRP A 255 1.42 -8.64 2.64
CA TRP A 255 0.97 -9.96 2.24
C TRP A 255 1.38 -10.23 0.80
N GLN A 256 2.56 -10.85 0.62
CA GLN A 256 3.07 -11.19 -0.71
C GLN A 256 3.17 -12.70 -0.92
N ARG A 257 3.11 -13.12 -2.17
CA ARG A 257 3.43 -14.51 -2.54
C ARG A 257 4.94 -14.72 -2.52
N THR A 258 5.34 -15.85 -1.98
CA THR A 258 6.75 -16.30 -1.93
C THR A 258 7.04 -17.46 -2.89
N GLY A 259 6.26 -17.59 -3.97
CA GLY A 259 6.25 -18.74 -4.87
C GLY A 259 5.24 -19.79 -4.44
N ASP A 260 5.38 -21.02 -4.97
CA ASP A 260 4.47 -22.13 -4.69
C ASP A 260 4.91 -22.98 -3.48
N GLY A 261 6.06 -22.69 -2.91
CA GLY A 261 6.60 -23.37 -1.75
C GLY A 261 6.31 -22.68 -0.42
N PRO A 262 6.73 -23.28 0.70
CA PRO A 262 6.62 -22.69 2.02
C PRO A 262 7.33 -21.34 2.10
N GLY A 263 6.80 -20.43 2.92
CA GLY A 263 7.42 -19.12 3.04
C GLY A 263 6.78 -18.24 4.10
N PHE A 264 7.31 -17.03 4.22
CA PHE A 264 6.79 -16.02 5.14
C PHE A 264 7.18 -14.61 4.66
N ASN A 265 6.47 -13.63 5.17
CA ASN A 265 6.76 -12.21 4.99
C ASN A 265 7.01 -11.59 6.36
N VAL A 266 7.95 -10.64 6.41
CA VAL A 266 8.20 -9.81 7.60
C VAL A 266 8.39 -8.36 7.21
N GLY A 267 8.01 -7.45 8.10
CA GLY A 267 8.29 -6.03 7.97
C GLY A 267 9.79 -5.73 8.08
N TYR A 268 10.17 -4.50 7.75
CA TYR A 268 11.58 -4.12 7.68
C TYR A 268 12.29 -4.22 9.03
N ALA A 269 11.69 -3.71 10.10
CA ALA A 269 12.34 -3.71 11.42
C ALA A 269 12.61 -5.13 11.91
N ASP A 270 11.61 -6.00 11.84
CA ASP A 270 11.74 -7.41 12.22
C ASP A 270 12.73 -8.17 11.32
N GLY A 271 12.66 -7.92 10.02
CA GLY A 271 13.60 -8.52 9.06
C GLY A 271 15.04 -8.12 9.31
N MET A 272 15.29 -6.88 9.72
CA MET A 272 16.64 -6.43 10.08
C MET A 272 17.13 -7.05 11.39
N GLN A 273 16.24 -7.29 12.37
CA GLN A 273 16.62 -8.08 13.56
C GLN A 273 17.09 -9.49 13.19
N LEU A 274 16.37 -10.18 12.30
CA LEU A 274 16.78 -11.50 11.82
C LEU A 274 18.11 -11.44 11.08
N ARG A 275 18.29 -10.47 10.18
CA ARG A 275 19.55 -10.25 9.46
C ARG A 275 20.71 -10.04 10.42
N ASP A 276 20.52 -9.20 11.43
CA ASP A 276 21.60 -8.86 12.38
C ASP A 276 21.97 -10.05 13.25
N ARG A 277 21.02 -10.91 13.66
CA ARG A 277 21.28 -12.18 14.33
C ARG A 277 22.12 -13.12 13.45
N LEU A 278 21.67 -13.30 12.20
CA LEU A 278 22.40 -14.11 11.21
C LEU A 278 23.81 -13.55 10.93
N GLY A 279 23.95 -12.22 10.88
CA GLY A 279 25.23 -11.52 10.69
C GLY A 279 26.21 -11.71 11.86
N ARG A 280 25.70 -11.93 13.07
CA ARG A 280 26.51 -12.31 14.24
C ARG A 280 26.87 -13.80 14.29
N GLY A 281 26.44 -14.58 13.31
CA GLY A 281 26.66 -16.02 13.25
C GLY A 281 25.72 -16.83 14.14
N GLU A 282 24.63 -16.23 14.62
CA GLU A 282 23.59 -16.96 15.36
C GLU A 282 22.85 -17.90 14.40
N ARG A 283 22.60 -19.13 14.85
CA ARG A 283 21.77 -20.07 14.11
C ARG A 283 20.30 -19.76 14.37
N VAL A 284 19.61 -19.25 13.36
CA VAL A 284 18.18 -18.95 13.41
C VAL A 284 17.40 -20.04 12.69
N THR A 285 16.39 -20.60 13.32
CA THR A 285 15.44 -21.52 12.70
C THR A 285 14.09 -20.81 12.60
N VAL A 286 13.42 -20.90 11.46
CA VAL A 286 12.02 -20.46 11.29
C VAL A 286 11.11 -21.68 11.35
N ARG A 287 10.02 -21.57 12.10
CA ARG A 287 8.92 -22.51 12.12
C ARG A 287 7.70 -21.89 11.45
N LEU A 288 7.12 -22.63 10.54
CA LEU A 288 5.92 -22.25 9.78
C LEU A 288 4.82 -23.25 10.10
N GLU A 289 3.69 -22.75 10.56
CA GLU A 289 2.47 -23.53 10.78
C GLU A 289 1.30 -22.79 10.16
N MET A 290 0.49 -23.47 9.38
CA MET A 290 -0.58 -22.89 8.61
C MET A 290 -1.72 -23.87 8.43
N GLU A 291 -2.91 -23.43 8.77
CA GLU A 291 -4.15 -24.10 8.41
C GLU A 291 -4.92 -23.24 7.42
N SER A 292 -5.22 -23.78 6.27
CA SER A 292 -5.96 -23.11 5.21
C SER A 292 -6.70 -24.11 4.34
N GLU A 293 -7.78 -23.65 3.75
CA GLU A 293 -8.57 -24.41 2.79
C GLU A 293 -8.96 -23.54 1.59
N MET A 294 -9.45 -24.20 0.55
CA MET A 294 -10.05 -23.53 -0.61
C MET A 294 -11.57 -23.67 -0.51
N LEU A 295 -12.24 -22.59 -0.10
CA LEU A 295 -13.71 -22.55 0.01
C LEU A 295 -14.34 -22.43 -1.37
N ALA A 296 -15.18 -23.39 -1.73
CA ALA A 296 -15.94 -23.41 -2.97
C ALA A 296 -17.42 -23.07 -2.71
N GLY A 297 -18.17 -22.77 -3.78
CA GLY A 297 -19.61 -22.49 -3.69
C GLY A 297 -19.94 -21.11 -3.11
N LEU A 298 -18.96 -20.21 -3.04
CA LEU A 298 -19.17 -18.83 -2.61
C LEU A 298 -19.74 -17.99 -3.75
N SER A 299 -20.49 -16.95 -3.38
CA SER A 299 -21.00 -15.93 -4.31
C SER A 299 -20.72 -14.53 -3.78
N ALA A 300 -20.73 -13.55 -4.67
CA ALA A 300 -20.66 -12.15 -4.34
C ALA A 300 -21.34 -11.33 -5.44
N SER A 301 -21.68 -10.07 -5.18
CA SER A 301 -22.39 -9.24 -6.15
C SER A 301 -21.69 -7.91 -6.38
N SER A 302 -21.70 -7.45 -7.62
CA SER A 302 -21.52 -6.03 -7.91
C SER A 302 -22.80 -5.26 -7.60
N VAL A 303 -22.67 -4.01 -7.16
CA VAL A 303 -23.81 -3.14 -6.84
C VAL A 303 -23.85 -1.98 -7.81
N TRP A 304 -24.96 -1.84 -8.51
CA TRP A 304 -25.22 -0.78 -9.50
C TRP A 304 -26.18 0.25 -8.95
N GLY A 305 -26.04 1.49 -9.40
CA GLY A 305 -26.99 2.56 -9.15
C GLY A 305 -26.86 3.63 -10.23
N THR A 306 -27.94 4.33 -10.54
CA THR A 306 -28.00 5.27 -11.67
C THR A 306 -28.58 6.60 -11.24
N LEU A 307 -27.98 7.69 -11.66
CA LEU A 307 -28.53 9.03 -11.65
C LEU A 307 -28.86 9.44 -13.09
N PRO A 308 -30.11 9.42 -13.50
CA PRO A 308 -30.49 9.75 -14.87
C PRO A 308 -30.10 11.19 -15.25
N GLY A 309 -29.62 11.36 -16.46
CA GLY A 309 -29.35 12.65 -17.09
C GLY A 309 -30.42 13.04 -18.11
N THR A 310 -30.09 13.98 -18.99
CA THR A 310 -30.96 14.41 -20.10
C THR A 310 -30.64 13.66 -21.40
N SER A 311 -29.63 12.81 -21.42
CA SER A 311 -29.24 11.95 -22.55
C SER A 311 -29.03 10.53 -22.09
N ASP A 312 -29.13 9.58 -23.03
CA ASP A 312 -28.83 8.15 -22.81
C ASP A 312 -27.34 7.84 -22.78
N GLU A 313 -26.48 8.81 -23.11
CA GLU A 313 -25.04 8.67 -22.94
C GLU A 313 -24.69 8.56 -21.46
N GLU A 314 -23.83 7.61 -21.10
CA GLU A 314 -23.47 7.32 -19.72
C GLU A 314 -22.00 7.63 -19.40
N ILE A 315 -21.79 8.17 -18.21
CA ILE A 315 -20.50 8.16 -17.52
C ILE A 315 -20.55 7.07 -16.47
N LEU A 316 -19.62 6.11 -16.53
CA LEU A 316 -19.52 5.03 -15.57
C LEU A 316 -18.45 5.36 -14.52
N VAL A 317 -18.82 5.37 -13.25
CA VAL A 317 -17.89 5.54 -12.10
C VAL A 317 -17.80 4.22 -11.37
N ILE A 318 -16.58 3.70 -11.23
CA ILE A 318 -16.33 2.37 -10.67
C ILE A 318 -15.42 2.51 -9.45
N ALA A 319 -15.70 1.76 -8.39
CA ALA A 319 -14.77 1.47 -7.32
C ALA A 319 -14.97 0.03 -6.85
N HIS A 320 -13.87 -0.72 -6.61
CA HIS A 320 -14.03 -2.07 -6.09
C HIS A 320 -14.29 -2.06 -4.58
N MET A 321 -15.10 -3.02 -4.12
CA MET A 321 -15.58 -3.08 -2.74
C MET A 321 -14.71 -3.91 -1.82
N ASP A 322 -13.95 -4.84 -2.39
CA ASP A 322 -13.12 -5.76 -1.62
C ASP A 322 -11.82 -5.14 -1.12
N GLY A 323 -11.21 -5.81 -0.16
CA GLY A 323 -9.91 -5.43 0.38
C GLY A 323 -9.51 -6.30 1.55
N TYR A 324 -8.19 -6.54 1.68
CA TYR A 324 -7.61 -7.34 2.74
C TYR A 324 -7.35 -6.49 3.98
N PHE A 325 -7.67 -7.01 5.15
CA PHE A 325 -7.49 -6.32 6.42
C PHE A 325 -8.19 -4.96 6.43
N GLN A 326 -7.60 -3.93 7.02
CA GLN A 326 -8.19 -2.60 7.09
C GLN A 326 -8.46 -2.00 5.70
N SER A 327 -7.50 -2.13 4.78
CA SER A 327 -7.69 -1.78 3.36
C SER A 327 -8.25 -0.37 3.11
N ALA A 328 -7.80 0.60 3.92
CA ALA A 328 -8.23 1.99 3.82
C ALA A 328 -7.85 2.61 2.47
N LEU A 329 -6.63 2.32 1.99
CA LEU A 329 -6.15 2.80 0.69
C LEU A 329 -6.75 2.00 -0.47
N ASP A 330 -6.74 0.66 -0.38
CA ASP A 330 -7.09 -0.29 -1.44
C ASP A 330 -8.30 -1.16 -1.02
N ASN A 331 -9.59 -0.74 -1.13
CA ASN A 331 -9.98 0.46 -1.85
C ASN A 331 -11.11 1.25 -1.12
N ALA A 332 -11.09 1.35 0.21
CA ALA A 332 -12.06 2.20 0.91
C ALA A 332 -11.95 3.67 0.45
N SER A 333 -10.73 4.10 0.05
CA SER A 333 -10.52 5.46 -0.46
C SER A 333 -11.23 5.72 -1.79
N GLY A 334 -11.23 4.75 -2.71
CA GLY A 334 -11.98 4.85 -3.96
C GLY A 334 -13.48 4.85 -3.74
N LEU A 335 -13.98 3.98 -2.83
CA LEU A 335 -15.39 3.98 -2.43
C LEU A 335 -15.79 5.32 -1.82
N ALA A 336 -14.98 5.90 -0.95
CA ALA A 336 -15.27 7.19 -0.33
C ALA A 336 -15.43 8.32 -1.36
N VAL A 337 -14.54 8.36 -2.36
CA VAL A 337 -14.65 9.34 -3.44
C VAL A 337 -15.90 9.07 -4.30
N MET A 338 -16.19 7.80 -4.62
CA MET A 338 -17.42 7.45 -5.34
C MET A 338 -18.66 7.92 -4.61
N MET A 339 -18.74 7.70 -3.29
CA MET A 339 -19.89 8.15 -2.48
C MET A 339 -19.98 9.68 -2.37
N GLY A 340 -18.83 10.37 -2.29
CA GLY A 340 -18.82 11.84 -2.37
C GLY A 340 -19.37 12.37 -3.69
N LEU A 341 -19.07 11.70 -4.81
CA LEU A 341 -19.66 12.00 -6.11
C LEU A 341 -21.18 11.70 -6.13
N VAL A 342 -21.60 10.60 -5.52
CA VAL A 342 -23.03 10.27 -5.35
C VAL A 342 -23.74 11.37 -4.58
N GLU A 343 -23.24 11.80 -3.43
CA GLU A 343 -23.82 12.88 -2.61
C GLU A 343 -23.91 14.20 -3.37
N HIS A 344 -22.88 14.53 -4.14
CA HIS A 344 -22.85 15.76 -4.94
C HIS A 344 -23.88 15.71 -6.08
N PHE A 345 -23.76 14.70 -6.94
CA PHE A 345 -24.58 14.65 -8.17
C PHE A 345 -26.04 14.32 -7.92
N SER A 346 -26.39 13.68 -6.80
CA SER A 346 -27.79 13.48 -6.42
C SER A 346 -28.56 14.80 -6.14
N LYS A 347 -27.82 15.82 -5.67
CA LYS A 347 -28.38 17.18 -5.43
C LYS A 347 -28.49 17.99 -6.70
N VAL A 348 -27.79 17.66 -7.76
CA VAL A 348 -27.88 18.34 -9.06
C VAL A 348 -29.16 17.90 -9.74
N PRO A 349 -30.06 18.83 -10.13
CA PRO A 349 -31.31 18.47 -10.84
C PRO A 349 -31.03 17.69 -12.14
N GLN A 350 -31.85 16.70 -12.45
CA GLN A 350 -31.70 15.89 -13.67
C GLN A 350 -31.57 16.75 -14.94
N ALA A 351 -32.32 17.83 -15.06
CA ALA A 351 -32.23 18.73 -16.19
C ALA A 351 -30.87 19.42 -16.39
N GLN A 352 -30.02 19.43 -15.34
CA GLN A 352 -28.66 19.96 -15.38
C GLN A 352 -27.61 18.87 -15.58
N ARG A 353 -27.93 17.59 -15.37
CA ARG A 353 -27.07 16.47 -15.69
C ARG A 353 -27.20 16.13 -17.18
N LYS A 354 -26.23 16.55 -17.97
CA LYS A 354 -26.26 16.32 -19.44
C LYS A 354 -26.17 14.83 -19.80
N ARG A 355 -25.49 14.03 -18.98
CA ARG A 355 -25.34 12.59 -19.16
C ARG A 355 -25.86 11.86 -17.93
N THR A 356 -26.33 10.66 -18.15
CA THR A 356 -26.60 9.71 -17.08
C THR A 356 -25.31 9.34 -16.39
N ILE A 357 -25.28 9.29 -15.06
CA ILE A 357 -24.14 8.84 -14.28
C ILE A 357 -24.50 7.49 -13.67
N ARG A 358 -23.74 6.47 -14.02
CA ARG A 358 -23.91 5.13 -13.49
C ARG A 358 -22.77 4.80 -12.55
N PHE A 359 -23.08 4.38 -11.34
CA PHE A 359 -22.13 4.00 -10.30
C PHE A 359 -22.09 2.49 -10.16
N LEU A 360 -20.89 1.96 -9.95
CA LEU A 360 -20.63 0.55 -9.81
C LEU A 360 -19.68 0.27 -8.64
N GLY A 361 -20.22 -0.24 -7.54
CA GLY A 361 -19.43 -0.98 -6.56
C GLY A 361 -19.10 -2.34 -7.14
N SER A 362 -17.87 -2.53 -7.63
CA SER A 362 -17.52 -3.77 -8.33
C SER A 362 -17.09 -4.88 -7.38
N VAL A 363 -17.47 -6.11 -7.71
CA VAL A 363 -16.97 -7.28 -7.04
C VAL A 363 -15.56 -7.59 -7.53
N GLY A 364 -14.60 -7.45 -6.64
CA GLY A 364 -13.29 -8.06 -6.71
C GLY A 364 -12.28 -7.55 -7.70
N HIS A 365 -11.38 -6.71 -7.18
CA HIS A 365 -10.02 -6.58 -7.67
C HIS A 365 -9.15 -7.77 -7.21
N HIS A 366 -9.36 -8.26 -5.99
CA HIS A 366 -8.62 -9.34 -5.36
C HIS A 366 -9.33 -10.70 -5.44
N GLY A 367 -9.67 -11.15 -6.64
CA GLY A 367 -10.21 -12.50 -6.86
C GLY A 367 -11.66 -12.58 -7.29
N GLY A 368 -12.33 -11.44 -7.49
CA GLY A 368 -13.69 -11.42 -8.01
C GLY A 368 -13.76 -11.31 -9.54
N PRO A 369 -14.90 -11.67 -10.13
CA PRO A 369 -15.09 -11.72 -11.59
C PRO A 369 -15.58 -10.39 -12.20
N GLY A 370 -15.77 -9.31 -11.40
CA GLY A 370 -16.43 -8.10 -11.87
C GLY A 370 -15.81 -7.45 -13.09
N THR A 371 -14.47 -7.30 -13.10
CA THR A 371 -13.74 -6.71 -14.23
C THR A 371 -13.82 -7.59 -15.48
N SER A 372 -13.66 -8.91 -15.33
CA SER A 372 -13.75 -9.86 -16.44
C SER A 372 -15.16 -9.83 -17.05
N TRP A 373 -16.19 -9.77 -16.20
CA TRP A 373 -17.56 -9.68 -16.66
C TRP A 373 -17.83 -8.39 -17.45
N LEU A 374 -17.34 -7.23 -17.00
CA LEU A 374 -17.45 -5.98 -17.75
C LEU A 374 -16.78 -6.07 -19.12
N HIS A 375 -15.60 -6.69 -19.18
CA HIS A 375 -14.89 -6.91 -20.44
C HIS A 375 -15.69 -7.80 -21.38
N ASP A 376 -16.23 -8.92 -20.90
CA ASP A 376 -16.94 -9.90 -21.71
C ASP A 376 -18.32 -9.42 -22.16
N ASN A 377 -18.95 -8.52 -21.39
CA ASN A 377 -20.26 -7.95 -21.68
C ASN A 377 -20.22 -6.49 -22.16
N ARG A 378 -19.08 -5.98 -22.58
CA ARG A 378 -18.89 -4.56 -22.95
C ARG A 378 -19.86 -4.07 -24.01
N GLU A 379 -20.21 -4.90 -24.98
CA GLU A 379 -21.10 -4.56 -26.10
C GLU A 379 -22.56 -4.33 -25.64
N THR A 380 -22.92 -4.83 -24.47
CA THR A 380 -24.26 -4.69 -23.88
C THR A 380 -24.24 -3.83 -22.63
N ALA A 381 -23.41 -4.18 -21.64
CA ALA A 381 -23.38 -3.49 -20.36
C ALA A 381 -22.76 -2.08 -20.45
N LEU A 382 -21.92 -1.83 -21.45
CA LEU A 382 -21.25 -0.54 -21.65
C LEU A 382 -21.63 0.13 -22.98
N SER A 383 -22.71 -0.32 -23.64
CA SER A 383 -23.11 0.17 -24.96
C SER A 383 -23.40 1.69 -24.98
N SER A 384 -23.90 2.24 -23.90
CA SER A 384 -24.18 3.68 -23.73
C SER A 384 -23.03 4.44 -23.05
N THR A 385 -22.00 3.73 -22.58
CA THR A 385 -20.91 4.34 -21.79
C THR A 385 -19.93 5.06 -22.72
N VAL A 386 -19.90 6.38 -22.64
CA VAL A 386 -18.97 7.23 -23.40
C VAL A 386 -17.68 7.52 -22.65
N PHE A 387 -17.70 7.39 -21.32
CA PHE A 387 -16.53 7.58 -20.47
C PHE A 387 -16.63 6.72 -19.20
N ALA A 388 -15.52 6.14 -18.77
CA ALA A 388 -15.46 5.38 -17.53
C ALA A 388 -14.32 5.89 -16.65
N ILE A 389 -14.58 5.98 -15.35
CA ILE A 389 -13.62 6.40 -14.32
C ILE A 389 -13.51 5.28 -13.29
N ASN A 390 -12.33 4.71 -13.14
CA ASN A 390 -12.03 3.80 -12.03
C ASN A 390 -11.35 4.58 -10.90
N LEU A 391 -11.98 4.57 -9.73
CA LEU A 391 -11.50 5.25 -8.53
C LEU A 391 -10.77 4.25 -7.65
N GLU A 392 -9.45 4.41 -7.55
CA GLU A 392 -8.60 3.48 -6.83
C GLU A 392 -7.39 4.19 -6.23
N HIS A 393 -7.00 3.80 -5.02
CA HIS A 393 -5.83 4.32 -4.31
C HIS A 393 -5.79 5.84 -4.18
N VAL A 394 -6.91 6.44 -3.86
CA VAL A 394 -7.00 7.89 -3.64
C VAL A 394 -6.32 8.24 -2.30
N ALA A 395 -5.58 9.35 -2.26
CA ALA A 395 -4.88 9.84 -1.07
C ALA A 395 -3.71 8.98 -0.57
N VAL A 396 -2.87 8.53 -1.47
CA VAL A 396 -1.64 7.77 -1.17
C VAL A 396 -0.62 8.64 -0.44
N ALA A 397 -0.05 8.14 0.65
CA ALA A 397 1.09 8.77 1.29
C ALA A 397 2.33 8.76 0.36
N ARG A 398 3.03 9.88 0.31
CA ARG A 398 4.27 10.00 -0.46
C ARG A 398 5.36 9.12 0.15
N THR A 399 6.10 8.42 -0.68
CA THR A 399 7.27 7.64 -0.26
C THR A 399 8.55 8.14 -0.91
N LYS A 400 9.68 8.00 -0.24
CA LYS A 400 11.01 8.25 -0.80
C LYS A 400 12.00 7.19 -0.31
N TYR A 401 13.07 6.97 -1.07
CA TYR A 401 14.18 6.15 -0.61
C TYR A 401 14.95 6.83 0.52
N TRP A 402 15.31 6.01 1.51
CA TRP A 402 16.20 6.36 2.59
C TRP A 402 17.20 5.20 2.78
N GLY A 403 18.32 5.29 2.11
CA GLY A 403 19.21 4.13 1.96
C GLY A 403 18.50 3.01 1.20
N PRO A 404 18.58 1.75 1.66
CA PRO A 404 18.03 0.59 0.98
C PRO A 404 16.51 0.36 1.22
N ARG A 405 15.79 1.34 1.75
CA ARG A 405 14.35 1.21 2.10
C ARG A 405 13.53 2.40 1.63
N LEU A 406 12.25 2.18 1.43
CA LEU A 406 11.27 3.25 1.30
C LEU A 406 10.88 3.77 2.69
N ARG A 407 10.80 5.07 2.82
CA ARG A 407 10.23 5.74 3.97
C ARG A 407 8.95 6.44 3.57
N MET A 408 7.90 6.25 4.35
CA MET A 408 6.67 7.02 4.20
C MET A 408 6.93 8.45 4.68
N MET A 409 6.44 9.42 3.90
CA MET A 409 6.54 10.83 4.18
C MET A 409 5.21 11.33 4.75
N ASN A 410 5.26 12.33 5.62
CA ASN A 410 4.07 13.08 6.02
C ASN A 410 3.65 14.06 4.90
N ALA A 411 3.37 13.52 3.75
CA ALA A 411 2.94 14.28 2.58
C ALA A 411 2.15 13.37 1.65
N VAL A 412 1.22 13.95 0.93
CA VAL A 412 0.43 13.23 -0.08
C VAL A 412 1.29 12.99 -1.31
N SER A 413 1.19 11.80 -1.88
CA SER A 413 1.80 11.48 -3.17
C SER A 413 1.05 12.21 -4.29
N PRO A 414 1.75 12.67 -5.34
CA PRO A 414 1.06 13.06 -6.56
C PRO A 414 0.18 11.92 -7.05
N MET A 415 -1.05 12.25 -7.44
CA MET A 415 -1.98 11.26 -7.97
C MET A 415 -1.43 10.70 -9.28
N ARG A 416 -1.67 9.39 -9.50
CA ARG A 416 -1.35 8.74 -10.77
C ARG A 416 -2.60 8.56 -11.58
N TRP A 417 -2.46 8.82 -12.86
CA TRP A 417 -3.51 8.63 -13.83
C TRP A 417 -3.04 7.67 -14.90
N TRP A 418 -3.90 6.74 -15.25
CA TRP A 418 -3.77 5.97 -16.47
C TRP A 418 -4.97 6.27 -17.34
N LEU A 419 -4.73 6.87 -18.48
CA LEU A 419 -5.75 7.19 -19.45
C LEU A 419 -5.57 6.32 -20.69
N TYR A 420 -6.58 5.52 -20.97
CA TYR A 420 -6.70 4.77 -22.22
C TYR A 420 -7.85 5.37 -23.00
N SER A 421 -7.56 6.24 -23.98
CA SER A 421 -8.62 6.99 -24.64
C SER A 421 -8.20 7.54 -26.00
N SER A 422 -9.18 8.16 -26.68
CA SER A 422 -8.92 9.00 -27.84
C SER A 422 -8.17 10.28 -27.46
N PRO A 423 -7.42 10.92 -28.39
CA PRO A 423 -6.77 12.20 -28.13
C PRO A 423 -7.73 13.27 -27.59
N ALA A 424 -8.97 13.34 -28.10
CA ALA A 424 -9.96 14.30 -27.66
C ALA A 424 -10.34 14.14 -26.17
N ALA A 425 -10.47 12.90 -25.67
CA ALA A 425 -10.74 12.68 -24.26
C ALA A 425 -9.50 12.95 -23.39
N LEU A 426 -8.28 12.74 -23.92
CA LEU A 426 -7.05 13.14 -23.25
C LEU A 426 -7.01 14.67 -23.03
N ASP A 427 -7.36 15.45 -24.04
CA ASP A 427 -7.40 16.91 -23.93
C ASP A 427 -8.39 17.35 -22.84
N ILE A 428 -9.61 16.78 -22.78
CA ILE A 428 -10.60 17.06 -21.73
C ILE A 428 -10.03 16.78 -20.33
N VAL A 429 -9.36 15.65 -20.14
CA VAL A 429 -8.77 15.30 -18.86
C VAL A 429 -7.62 16.23 -18.49
N LEU A 430 -6.73 16.55 -19.43
CA LEU A 430 -5.61 17.47 -19.21
C LEU A 430 -6.10 18.89 -18.87
N ASP A 431 -7.14 19.37 -19.55
CA ASP A 431 -7.74 20.68 -19.27
C ASP A 431 -8.33 20.75 -17.87
N SER A 432 -8.83 19.62 -17.34
CA SER A 432 -9.37 19.57 -15.97
C SER A 432 -8.31 19.63 -14.88
N PHE A 433 -7.00 19.51 -15.22
CA PHE A 433 -5.88 19.63 -14.28
C PHE A 433 -5.15 20.98 -14.37
N ASN A 434 -5.40 21.80 -15.39
CA ASN A 434 -4.81 23.11 -15.57
C ASN A 434 -5.69 24.22 -14.99
#